data_940a3c36377e5b3eab3e629c1fd430b7
#
_entry.id   940a3c36377e5b3eab3e629c1fd430b7
#
_cell.length_a   1.000
_cell.length_b   1.000
_cell.length_c   1.000
_cell.angle_alpha   90.00
_cell.angle_beta   90.00
_cell.angle_gamma   90.00
#
_symmetry.space_group_name_H-M   'P 1'
#
loop_
_entity.id
_entity.type
_entity.pdbx_description
1 polymer ?
#
loop_
_entity_poly.entity_id
_entity_poly.type
_entity_poly.pdbx_seq_one_letter_code
_entity_poly.pdbx_strand_id
1 'polypeptide(L)'
;MMTEQKLNELYERFGYRKFKMTKFEPYDLYADNRDFLKSSQLITFTDLDGSLLALKPDVTLSIIKSNLGGEEKVYYNETVYRPKDSHYREILQSGIECIGRIDAYSEAEVIALAAESLKLIGERFVIRVSDAAFLQEMFATMGLTDSTIAEALRLFSMKNTAGFDALVREGRLTEASARTLKSLADLYRPFREGAAALRSFAISNASAQMADHLAKLCDILEAFGVLQYVYLDFSLVNSMDYYNGLIFQGAVEEIPFTVLSGGRYDRLPEKMGKKVGAIGFALDLDTVANYSTQRRDADVDVLVLYAAGDESTRVAAVMRALSARGLRVRSLRIEEQAHVEHKITARQTLRLSDAEALATREDTVSDGAVLGAARDAVPGVEASTMRTGEMEHHIGEGSGLK
;
A
#
# COMPACT_ATOMS: atom_id res chain seq x y z
N MET A 1 -12.10 2.02 7.05
CA MET A 1 -12.32 2.24 8.50
C MET A 1 -11.69 1.17 9.38
N MET A 2 -12.05 -0.14 9.27
CA MET A 2 -11.46 -1.17 10.16
C MET A 2 -9.95 -1.38 9.94
N THR A 3 -9.47 -1.36 8.69
CA THR A 3 -8.04 -1.48 8.37
C THR A 3 -7.25 -0.26 8.85
N GLU A 4 -7.76 0.96 8.63
CA GLU A 4 -7.13 2.20 9.09
C GLU A 4 -6.96 2.22 10.63
N GLN A 5 -8.01 1.82 11.37
CA GLN A 5 -7.93 1.75 12.84
C GLN A 5 -6.87 0.75 13.31
N LYS A 6 -6.79 -0.44 12.70
CA LYS A 6 -5.78 -1.45 13.02
C LYS A 6 -4.35 -0.97 12.71
N LEU A 7 -4.18 -0.24 11.61
CA LEU A 7 -2.89 0.38 11.26
C LEU A 7 -2.49 1.42 12.31
N ASN A 8 -3.41 2.29 12.72
CA ASN A 8 -3.15 3.27 13.76
C ASN A 8 -2.70 2.60 15.07
N GLU A 9 -3.44 1.59 15.53
CA GLU A 9 -3.10 0.82 16.71
C GLU A 9 -1.73 0.15 16.59
N LEU A 10 -1.38 -0.37 15.41
CA LEU A 10 -0.06 -0.94 15.13
C LEU A 10 1.04 0.11 15.31
N TYR A 11 0.90 1.27 14.67
CA TYR A 11 1.92 2.33 14.72
C TYR A 11 2.07 2.92 16.12
N GLU A 12 0.97 3.12 16.84
CA GLU A 12 0.97 3.62 18.21
C GLU A 12 1.69 2.69 19.20
N ARG A 13 1.59 1.36 19.00
CA ARG A 13 2.35 0.37 19.80
C ARG A 13 3.86 0.49 19.65
N PHE A 14 4.33 1.02 18.50
CA PHE A 14 5.75 1.28 18.24
C PHE A 14 6.16 2.73 18.59
N GLY A 15 5.27 3.49 19.23
CA GLY A 15 5.55 4.84 19.73
C GLY A 15 5.44 5.94 18.67
N TYR A 16 4.85 5.65 17.51
CA TYR A 16 4.55 6.66 16.51
C TYR A 16 3.35 7.48 16.96
N ARG A 17 3.40 8.80 16.78
CA ARG A 17 2.34 9.73 17.11
C ARG A 17 1.59 10.17 15.87
N LYS A 18 0.27 10.36 15.98
CA LYS A 18 -0.53 10.84 14.86
C LYS A 18 -0.14 12.25 14.46
N PHE A 19 0.28 12.40 13.21
CA PHE A 19 0.49 13.69 12.56
C PHE A 19 -0.78 14.12 11.82
N LYS A 20 -1.18 15.37 11.99
CA LYS A 20 -2.31 15.99 11.27
C LYS A 20 -1.80 17.18 10.50
N MET A 21 -2.26 17.32 9.27
CA MET A 21 -1.88 18.43 8.42
C MET A 21 -3.11 19.00 7.69
N THR A 22 -2.94 20.19 7.13
CA THR A 22 -3.93 20.81 6.26
C THR A 22 -3.98 20.09 4.91
N LYS A 23 -5.06 20.25 4.15
CA LYS A 23 -5.18 19.69 2.80
C LYS A 23 -4.38 20.47 1.75
N PHE A 24 -3.95 21.67 2.06
CA PHE A 24 -3.22 22.58 1.20
C PHE A 24 -2.12 23.29 1.98
N GLU A 25 -1.10 23.69 1.26
CA GLU A 25 0.09 24.38 1.75
C GLU A 25 0.45 25.52 0.80
N PRO A 26 1.29 26.49 1.20
CA PRO A 26 1.86 27.46 0.27
C PRO A 26 2.54 26.77 -0.91
N TYR A 27 2.25 27.25 -2.12
CA TYR A 27 2.80 26.69 -3.36
C TYR A 27 4.33 26.61 -3.34
N ASP A 28 5.01 27.59 -2.75
CA ASP A 28 6.46 27.69 -2.70
C ASP A 28 7.09 26.45 -2.01
N LEU A 29 6.44 25.86 -1.02
CA LEU A 29 6.92 24.62 -0.39
C LEU A 29 7.20 23.53 -1.43
N TYR A 30 6.31 23.39 -2.38
CA TYR A 30 6.41 22.37 -3.43
C TYR A 30 7.27 22.85 -4.61
N ALA A 31 7.22 24.13 -4.94
CA ALA A 31 8.04 24.73 -6.01
C ALA A 31 9.54 24.61 -5.73
N ASP A 32 9.95 24.85 -4.48
CA ASP A 32 11.35 24.77 -4.03
C ASP A 32 11.85 23.33 -3.89
N ASN A 33 10.94 22.36 -3.79
CA ASN A 33 11.26 20.95 -3.55
C ASN A 33 10.77 20.02 -4.67
N ARG A 34 10.70 20.51 -5.91
CA ARG A 34 10.19 19.72 -7.07
C ARG A 34 10.93 18.41 -7.28
N ASP A 35 12.24 18.37 -7.01
CA ASP A 35 13.09 17.18 -7.14
C ASP A 35 12.62 16.01 -6.27
N PHE A 36 11.87 16.31 -5.20
CA PHE A 36 11.31 15.31 -4.29
C PHE A 36 9.84 14.99 -4.56
N LEU A 37 9.23 15.55 -5.59
CA LEU A 37 7.85 15.25 -5.94
C LEU A 37 7.78 14.20 -7.03
N LYS A 38 6.87 13.24 -6.87
CA LYS A 38 6.56 12.23 -7.90
C LYS A 38 6.00 12.83 -9.19
N SER A 39 5.48 14.06 -9.12
CA SER A 39 4.97 14.83 -10.26
C SER A 39 5.16 16.33 -10.00
N SER A 40 5.59 17.04 -11.04
CA SER A 40 5.63 18.50 -11.05
C SER A 40 4.26 19.15 -11.25
N GLN A 41 3.23 18.36 -11.55
CA GLN A 41 1.86 18.85 -11.76
C GLN A 41 1.16 18.97 -10.41
N LEU A 42 0.80 20.21 -10.06
CA LEU A 42 0.14 20.57 -8.81
C LEU A 42 -1.24 21.17 -9.11
N ILE A 43 -2.20 20.91 -8.24
CA ILE A 43 -3.46 21.66 -8.22
C ILE A 43 -3.25 22.89 -7.37
N THR A 44 -3.37 24.07 -7.97
CA THR A 44 -3.17 25.36 -7.30
C THR A 44 -4.44 26.18 -7.29
N PHE A 45 -4.57 27.05 -6.30
CA PHE A 45 -5.66 28.01 -6.16
C PHE A 45 -5.16 29.23 -5.37
N THR A 46 -5.90 30.35 -5.47
CA THR A 46 -5.56 31.60 -4.78
C THR A 46 -6.34 31.65 -3.45
N ASP A 47 -5.66 31.96 -2.36
CA ASP A 47 -6.27 32.23 -1.06
C ASP A 47 -6.92 33.63 -1.03
N LEU A 48 -7.68 33.92 0.03
CA LEU A 48 -8.41 35.19 0.19
C LEU A 48 -7.50 36.41 0.27
N ASP A 49 -6.25 36.24 0.71
CA ASP A 49 -5.24 37.30 0.77
C ASP A 49 -4.44 37.45 -0.53
N GLY A 50 -4.76 36.64 -1.55
CA GLY A 50 -4.06 36.64 -2.84
C GLY A 50 -2.83 35.73 -2.90
N SER A 51 -2.46 35.04 -1.84
CA SER A 51 -1.36 34.07 -1.84
C SER A 51 -1.70 32.82 -2.66
N LEU A 52 -0.70 32.21 -3.29
CA LEU A 52 -0.87 30.96 -4.07
C LEU A 52 -0.72 29.75 -3.17
N LEU A 53 -1.75 28.94 -3.12
CA LEU A 53 -1.81 27.67 -2.40
C LEU A 53 -1.81 26.49 -3.37
N ALA A 54 -1.37 25.31 -2.90
CA ALA A 54 -1.46 24.07 -3.64
C ALA A 54 -2.08 22.97 -2.77
N LEU A 55 -2.93 22.13 -3.36
CA LEU A 55 -3.34 20.88 -2.74
C LEU A 55 -2.13 19.97 -2.58
N LYS A 56 -1.96 19.33 -1.42
CA LYS A 56 -0.79 18.54 -1.10
C LYS A 56 -0.63 17.32 -2.04
N PRO A 57 0.46 17.24 -2.79
CA PRO A 57 0.81 16.06 -3.60
C PRO A 57 1.56 15.01 -2.79
N ASP A 58 2.07 15.41 -1.62
CA ASP A 58 2.96 14.61 -0.77
C ASP A 58 2.78 14.97 0.70
N VAL A 59 2.90 13.95 1.57
CA VAL A 59 2.76 14.13 3.03
C VAL A 59 4.12 14.41 3.66
N THR A 60 5.16 13.75 3.18
CA THR A 60 6.51 13.77 3.76
C THR A 60 7.11 15.18 3.80
N LEU A 61 6.91 15.98 2.73
CA LEU A 61 7.38 17.38 2.67
C LEU A 61 6.83 18.22 3.83
N SER A 62 5.53 18.09 4.12
CA SER A 62 4.90 18.84 5.20
C SER A 62 5.36 18.36 6.58
N ILE A 63 5.62 17.04 6.75
CA ILE A 63 6.16 16.49 7.99
C ILE A 63 7.57 17.01 8.20
N ILE A 64 8.44 16.93 7.20
CA ILE A 64 9.81 17.44 7.32
C ILE A 64 9.82 18.95 7.57
N LYS A 65 8.97 19.72 6.90
CA LYS A 65 8.81 21.17 7.16
C LYS A 65 8.49 21.44 8.63
N SER A 66 7.57 20.70 9.23
CA SER A 66 7.12 20.89 10.61
C SER A 66 8.10 20.38 11.68
N ASN A 67 9.00 19.45 11.33
CA ASN A 67 10.00 18.92 12.23
C ASN A 67 10.99 20.02 12.68
N LEU A 68 11.22 20.17 13.96
CA LEU A 68 12.12 21.19 14.53
C LEU A 68 13.60 20.77 14.61
N GLY A 69 13.98 19.69 13.89
CA GLY A 69 15.36 19.19 13.83
C GLY A 69 15.72 18.17 14.92
N GLY A 70 14.72 17.57 15.55
CA GLY A 70 14.88 16.49 16.54
C GLY A 70 14.43 15.12 16.03
N GLU A 71 14.60 14.11 16.91
CA GLU A 71 14.05 12.78 16.67
C GLU A 71 12.51 12.82 16.75
N GLU A 72 11.86 12.24 15.76
CA GLU A 72 10.41 12.20 15.68
C GLU A 72 9.94 10.92 14.97
N LYS A 73 8.93 10.27 15.53
CA LYS A 73 8.23 9.14 14.94
C LYS A 73 6.76 9.51 14.77
N VAL A 74 6.31 9.64 13.54
CA VAL A 74 4.92 10.03 13.25
C VAL A 74 4.25 9.06 12.29
N TYR A 75 2.93 8.90 12.43
CA TYR A 75 2.09 8.24 11.45
C TYR A 75 0.98 9.18 10.99
N TYR A 76 0.46 8.91 9.80
CA TYR A 76 -0.60 9.71 9.20
C TYR A 76 -1.61 8.84 8.43
N ASN A 77 -2.83 9.39 8.29
CA ASN A 77 -3.84 8.93 7.33
C ASN A 77 -4.30 10.19 6.59
N GLU A 78 -3.79 10.38 5.40
CA GLU A 78 -3.95 11.65 4.70
C GLU A 78 -4.22 11.44 3.20
N THR A 79 -5.06 12.28 2.65
CA THR A 79 -5.33 12.32 1.21
C THR A 79 -4.28 13.17 0.51
N VAL A 80 -3.67 12.63 -0.53
CA VAL A 80 -2.80 13.36 -1.46
C VAL A 80 -3.46 13.50 -2.82
N TYR A 81 -3.08 14.54 -3.57
CA TYR A 81 -3.67 14.91 -4.85
C TYR A 81 -2.63 14.80 -5.94
N ARG A 82 -2.74 13.81 -6.81
CA ARG A 82 -1.74 13.54 -7.86
C ARG A 82 -2.40 13.26 -9.20
N PRO A 83 -1.75 13.59 -10.32
CA PRO A 83 -2.19 13.13 -11.63
C PRO A 83 -2.02 11.60 -11.73
N LYS A 84 -3.05 10.93 -12.23
CA LYS A 84 -3.05 9.51 -12.58
C LYS A 84 -3.93 9.33 -13.80
N ASP A 85 -3.44 8.64 -14.83
CA ASP A 85 -4.18 8.37 -16.06
C ASP A 85 -4.79 9.64 -16.70
N SER A 86 -3.99 10.72 -16.81
CA SER A 86 -4.38 12.04 -17.36
C SER A 86 -5.42 12.82 -16.55
N HIS A 87 -5.77 12.38 -15.35
CA HIS A 87 -6.68 13.06 -14.44
C HIS A 87 -6.07 13.23 -13.06
N TYR A 88 -6.49 14.25 -12.32
CA TYR A 88 -6.15 14.34 -10.91
C TYR A 88 -6.98 13.33 -10.11
N ARG A 89 -6.35 12.69 -9.16
CA ARG A 89 -6.97 11.75 -8.22
C ARG A 89 -6.68 12.14 -6.78
N GLU A 90 -7.66 11.91 -5.94
CA GLU A 90 -7.47 11.81 -4.50
C GLU A 90 -6.96 10.40 -4.20
N ILE A 91 -5.92 10.31 -3.39
CA ILE A 91 -5.34 9.02 -2.99
C ILE A 91 -5.20 9.04 -1.47
N LEU A 92 -6.00 8.24 -0.79
CA LEU A 92 -5.89 8.08 0.65
C LEU A 92 -4.69 7.20 0.97
N GLN A 93 -3.77 7.74 1.76
CA GLN A 93 -2.56 7.06 2.19
C GLN A 93 -2.52 6.94 3.71
N SER A 94 -2.07 5.78 4.21
CA SER A 94 -1.61 5.59 5.57
C SER A 94 -0.11 5.38 5.54
N GLY A 95 0.64 6.00 6.45
CA GLY A 95 2.08 5.86 6.44
C GLY A 95 2.74 6.26 7.75
N ILE A 96 4.03 5.99 7.84
CA ILE A 96 4.89 6.40 8.96
C ILE A 96 6.13 7.12 8.46
N GLU A 97 6.64 8.02 9.29
CA GLU A 97 7.94 8.67 9.09
C GLU A 97 8.75 8.60 10.39
N CYS A 98 9.96 8.09 10.28
CA CYS A 98 10.97 8.07 11.34
C CYS A 98 12.06 9.07 10.97
N ILE A 99 12.20 10.13 11.77
CA ILE A 99 13.11 11.24 11.54
C ILE A 99 14.10 11.29 12.69
N GLY A 100 15.37 11.55 12.41
CA GLY A 100 16.41 11.64 13.42
C GLY A 100 17.69 10.94 13.00
N ARG A 101 18.34 10.24 13.92
CA ARG A 101 19.47 9.37 13.59
C ARG A 101 18.98 8.04 13.06
N ILE A 102 19.09 7.83 11.76
CA ILE A 102 18.67 6.58 11.11
C ILE A 102 19.86 5.59 11.11
N ASP A 103 19.71 4.53 11.87
CA ASP A 103 20.65 3.40 11.96
C ASP A 103 19.99 2.09 11.46
N ALA A 104 20.72 0.98 11.50
CA ALA A 104 20.21 -0.32 11.05
C ALA A 104 18.95 -0.78 11.81
N TYR A 105 18.81 -0.40 13.09
CA TYR A 105 17.60 -0.71 13.86
C TYR A 105 16.40 0.07 13.35
N SER A 106 16.54 1.39 13.15
CA SER A 106 15.47 2.24 12.62
C SER A 106 15.02 1.78 11.22
N GLU A 107 15.97 1.41 10.36
CA GLU A 107 15.66 0.86 9.02
C GLU A 107 14.88 -0.46 9.11
N ALA A 108 15.33 -1.37 9.99
CA ALA A 108 14.65 -2.66 10.20
C ALA A 108 13.26 -2.48 10.82
N GLU A 109 13.11 -1.58 11.80
CA GLU A 109 11.81 -1.29 12.44
C GLU A 109 10.80 -0.80 11.40
N VAL A 110 11.19 0.12 10.52
CA VAL A 110 10.31 0.65 9.47
C VAL A 110 9.92 -0.44 8.47
N ILE A 111 10.85 -1.31 8.05
CA ILE A 111 10.53 -2.45 7.17
C ILE A 111 9.65 -3.47 7.90
N ALA A 112 9.88 -3.71 9.19
CA ALA A 112 9.04 -4.61 9.98
C ALA A 112 7.60 -4.07 10.10
N LEU A 113 7.44 -2.77 10.35
CA LEU A 113 6.11 -2.14 10.34
C LEU A 113 5.44 -2.16 8.98
N ALA A 114 6.20 -2.06 7.89
CA ALA A 114 5.68 -2.28 6.54
C ALA A 114 5.15 -3.71 6.37
N ALA A 115 5.88 -4.72 6.84
CA ALA A 115 5.45 -6.12 6.81
C ALA A 115 4.19 -6.35 7.66
N GLU A 116 4.16 -5.85 8.89
CA GLU A 116 2.99 -5.97 9.77
C GLU A 116 1.77 -5.23 9.20
N SER A 117 1.98 -4.10 8.50
CA SER A 117 0.90 -3.39 7.80
C SER A 117 0.32 -4.22 6.65
N LEU A 118 1.17 -4.89 5.88
CA LEU A 118 0.73 -5.77 4.77
C LEU A 118 -0.01 -7.02 5.28
N LYS A 119 0.38 -7.59 6.43
CA LYS A 119 -0.35 -8.69 7.09
C LYS A 119 -1.79 -8.32 7.45
N LEU A 120 -2.06 -7.05 7.75
CA LEU A 120 -3.44 -6.58 8.01
C LEU A 120 -4.29 -6.49 6.74
N ILE A 121 -3.68 -6.56 5.55
CA ILE A 121 -4.33 -6.44 4.25
C ILE A 121 -4.55 -7.82 3.64
N GLY A 122 -3.53 -8.68 3.65
CA GLY A 122 -3.60 -10.02 3.07
C GLY A 122 -2.58 -10.97 3.68
N GLU A 123 -2.88 -12.27 3.59
CA GLU A 123 -2.04 -13.32 4.18
C GLU A 123 -0.75 -13.55 3.38
N ARG A 124 -0.80 -13.36 2.06
CA ARG A 124 0.31 -13.58 1.13
C ARG A 124 0.81 -12.27 0.56
N PHE A 125 1.99 -11.87 0.97
CA PHE A 125 2.60 -10.63 0.55
C PHE A 125 4.13 -10.77 0.45
N VAL A 126 4.75 -9.81 -0.21
CA VAL A 126 6.20 -9.71 -0.36
C VAL A 126 6.63 -8.26 -0.20
N ILE A 127 7.79 -8.06 0.44
CA ILE A 127 8.52 -6.80 0.45
C ILE A 127 9.78 -6.99 -0.38
N ARG A 128 9.93 -6.18 -1.42
CA ARG A 128 11.16 -6.10 -2.21
C ARG A 128 11.98 -4.93 -1.70
N VAL A 129 13.26 -5.14 -1.50
CA VAL A 129 14.22 -4.14 -1.00
C VAL A 129 15.32 -3.95 -2.02
N SER A 130 15.75 -2.72 -2.22
CA SER A 130 16.93 -2.30 -2.98
C SER A 130 17.75 -1.32 -2.14
N ASP A 131 18.98 -1.05 -2.55
CA ASP A 131 19.80 -0.01 -1.94
C ASP A 131 20.33 0.94 -3.03
N ALA A 132 19.80 2.17 -3.04
CA ALA A 132 20.20 3.20 -3.98
C ALA A 132 21.66 3.62 -3.78
N ALA A 133 22.14 3.67 -2.52
CA ALA A 133 23.50 4.05 -2.22
C ALA A 133 24.50 3.02 -2.78
N PHE A 134 24.19 1.72 -2.69
CA PHE A 134 25.01 0.67 -3.27
C PHE A 134 25.16 0.84 -4.80
N LEU A 135 24.04 1.05 -5.51
CA LEU A 135 24.09 1.26 -6.96
C LEU A 135 24.85 2.54 -7.33
N GLN A 136 24.63 3.65 -6.62
CA GLN A 136 25.34 4.91 -6.85
C GLN A 136 26.85 4.73 -6.66
N GLU A 137 27.28 4.04 -5.60
CA GLU A 137 28.69 3.74 -5.35
C GLU A 137 29.28 2.86 -6.47
N MET A 138 28.53 1.85 -6.94
CA MET A 138 28.94 1.01 -8.05
C MET A 138 29.15 1.84 -9.34
N PHE A 139 28.22 2.69 -9.68
CA PHE A 139 28.29 3.55 -10.87
C PHE A 139 29.45 4.54 -10.77
N ALA A 140 29.66 5.16 -9.60
CA ALA A 140 30.76 6.08 -9.35
C ALA A 140 32.13 5.38 -9.49
N THR A 141 32.28 4.20 -8.87
CA THR A 141 33.52 3.39 -8.94
C THR A 141 33.79 2.90 -10.35
N MET A 142 32.76 2.60 -11.14
CA MET A 142 32.89 2.25 -12.57
C MET A 142 33.16 3.46 -13.46
N GLY A 143 33.10 4.70 -12.95
CA GLY A 143 33.32 5.93 -13.71
C GLY A 143 32.26 6.20 -14.78
N LEU A 144 30.99 5.83 -14.55
CA LEU A 144 29.94 5.96 -15.54
C LEU A 144 29.50 7.45 -15.66
N THR A 145 29.19 7.86 -16.89
CA THR A 145 28.59 9.17 -17.16
C THR A 145 27.11 9.17 -16.78
N ASP A 146 26.54 10.36 -16.51
CA ASP A 146 25.13 10.50 -16.15
C ASP A 146 24.19 9.88 -17.19
N SER A 147 24.51 10.02 -18.49
CA SER A 147 23.71 9.41 -19.57
C SER A 147 23.79 7.86 -19.55
N THR A 148 24.92 7.29 -19.14
CA THR A 148 25.10 5.84 -19.01
C THR A 148 24.36 5.34 -17.76
N ILE A 149 24.41 6.10 -16.66
CA ILE A 149 23.68 5.80 -15.43
C ILE A 149 22.17 5.79 -15.70
N ALA A 150 21.64 6.82 -16.36
CA ALA A 150 20.21 6.90 -16.69
C ALA A 150 19.76 5.69 -17.52
N GLU A 151 20.55 5.28 -18.52
CA GLU A 151 20.21 4.09 -19.31
C GLU A 151 20.36 2.80 -18.50
N ALA A 152 21.40 2.66 -17.67
CA ALA A 152 21.56 1.50 -16.79
C ALA A 152 20.35 1.38 -15.82
N LEU A 153 19.91 2.48 -15.20
CA LEU A 153 18.72 2.48 -14.34
C LEU A 153 17.46 2.04 -15.11
N ARG A 154 17.29 2.50 -16.35
CA ARG A 154 16.20 2.05 -17.21
C ARG A 154 16.27 0.55 -17.47
N LEU A 155 17.46 0.02 -17.75
CA LEU A 155 17.68 -1.42 -17.97
C LEU A 155 17.39 -2.23 -16.69
N PHE A 156 17.80 -1.74 -15.52
CA PHE A 156 17.46 -2.34 -14.23
C PHE A 156 15.95 -2.41 -14.01
N SER A 157 15.24 -1.30 -14.20
CA SER A 157 13.78 -1.23 -13.97
C SER A 157 13.01 -2.20 -14.87
N MET A 158 13.51 -2.43 -16.08
CA MET A 158 12.91 -3.34 -17.06
C MET A 158 13.43 -4.79 -16.95
N LYS A 159 14.40 -5.07 -16.07
CA LYS A 159 15.17 -6.34 -16.01
C LYS A 159 15.72 -6.73 -17.39
N ASN A 160 16.13 -5.75 -18.18
CA ASN A 160 16.66 -5.96 -19.52
C ASN A 160 18.18 -6.14 -19.51
N THR A 161 18.63 -7.33 -19.17
CA THR A 161 20.05 -7.65 -19.09
C THR A 161 20.76 -7.62 -20.45
N ALA A 162 20.06 -7.92 -21.55
CA ALA A 162 20.63 -7.84 -22.90
C ALA A 162 21.00 -6.40 -23.31
N GLY A 163 20.32 -5.40 -22.78
CA GLY A 163 20.63 -3.99 -23.04
C GLY A 163 22.03 -3.58 -22.59
N PHE A 164 22.59 -4.21 -21.56
CA PHE A 164 23.96 -3.92 -21.12
C PHE A 164 25.03 -4.32 -22.17
N ASP A 165 24.74 -5.32 -23.02
CA ASP A 165 25.64 -5.68 -24.13
C ASP A 165 25.66 -4.60 -25.23
N ALA A 166 24.56 -3.89 -25.42
CA ALA A 166 24.53 -2.74 -26.31
C ALA A 166 25.45 -1.62 -25.80
N LEU A 167 25.41 -1.32 -24.51
CA LEU A 167 26.28 -0.32 -23.90
C LEU A 167 27.76 -0.67 -24.00
N VAL A 168 28.11 -1.96 -23.99
CA VAL A 168 29.51 -2.42 -24.26
C VAL A 168 29.87 -2.16 -25.70
N ARG A 169 29.04 -2.53 -26.68
CA ARG A 169 29.29 -2.28 -28.12
C ARG A 169 29.42 -0.79 -28.43
N GLU A 170 28.70 0.07 -27.70
CA GLU A 170 28.79 1.52 -27.83
C GLU A 170 30.02 2.13 -27.11
N GLY A 171 30.82 1.33 -26.44
CA GLY A 171 32.00 1.78 -25.68
C GLY A 171 31.66 2.57 -24.41
N ARG A 172 30.42 2.47 -23.91
CA ARG A 172 29.92 3.14 -22.71
C ARG A 172 30.12 2.31 -21.45
N LEU A 173 30.28 0.99 -21.58
CA LEU A 173 30.61 0.06 -20.51
C LEU A 173 31.75 -0.83 -20.89
N THR A 174 32.57 -1.23 -19.91
CA THR A 174 33.48 -2.38 -20.07
C THR A 174 32.68 -3.67 -19.97
N GLU A 175 33.24 -4.77 -20.57
CA GLU A 175 32.62 -6.10 -20.40
C GLU A 175 32.53 -6.54 -18.94
N ALA A 176 33.53 -6.17 -18.11
CA ALA A 176 33.50 -6.49 -16.68
C ALA A 176 32.38 -5.76 -15.95
N SER A 177 32.23 -4.46 -16.20
CA SER A 177 31.11 -3.66 -15.64
C SER A 177 29.77 -4.22 -16.07
N ALA A 178 29.61 -4.53 -17.37
CA ALA A 178 28.35 -5.08 -17.89
C ALA A 178 27.99 -6.44 -17.24
N ARG A 179 28.97 -7.35 -17.05
CA ARG A 179 28.72 -8.62 -16.34
C ARG A 179 28.22 -8.40 -14.91
N THR A 180 28.84 -7.49 -14.18
CA THR A 180 28.42 -7.15 -12.80
C THR A 180 27.02 -6.57 -12.77
N LEU A 181 26.73 -5.57 -13.63
CA LEU A 181 25.41 -4.93 -13.67
C LEU A 181 24.29 -5.88 -14.10
N LYS A 182 24.56 -6.79 -15.06
CA LYS A 182 23.63 -7.86 -15.44
C LYS A 182 23.30 -8.78 -14.26
N SER A 183 24.32 -9.24 -13.55
CA SER A 183 24.14 -10.12 -12.39
C SER A 183 23.37 -9.45 -11.26
N LEU A 184 23.56 -8.13 -11.06
CA LEU A 184 22.76 -7.34 -10.11
C LEU A 184 21.32 -7.15 -10.59
N ALA A 185 21.09 -6.91 -11.89
CA ALA A 185 19.74 -6.74 -12.46
C ALA A 185 18.91 -8.04 -12.36
N ASP A 186 19.57 -9.20 -12.46
CA ASP A 186 18.93 -10.51 -12.31
C ASP A 186 18.80 -10.96 -10.84
N LEU A 187 19.37 -10.19 -9.91
CA LEU A 187 19.36 -10.56 -8.49
C LEU A 187 17.97 -10.35 -7.89
N TYR A 188 17.22 -11.45 -7.80
CA TYR A 188 15.96 -11.54 -7.06
C TYR A 188 16.03 -12.78 -6.17
N ARG A 189 16.26 -12.57 -4.86
CA ARG A 189 16.46 -13.65 -3.89
C ARG A 189 15.88 -13.29 -2.52
N PRO A 190 15.57 -14.29 -1.67
CA PRO A 190 15.34 -14.05 -0.25
C PRO A 190 16.43 -13.15 0.32
N PHE A 191 16.07 -12.18 1.16
CA PHE A 191 16.94 -11.06 1.50
C PHE A 191 18.29 -11.49 2.07
N ARG A 192 18.32 -12.49 2.94
CA ARG A 192 19.59 -13.03 3.50
C ARG A 192 20.52 -13.61 2.42
N GLU A 193 19.98 -14.38 1.50
CA GLU A 193 20.77 -14.94 0.38
C GLU A 193 21.25 -13.84 -0.56
N GLY A 194 20.39 -12.87 -0.84
CA GLY A 194 20.70 -11.72 -1.67
C GLY A 194 21.80 -10.85 -1.06
N ALA A 195 21.70 -10.51 0.23
CA ALA A 195 22.70 -9.74 0.96
C ALA A 195 24.07 -10.47 1.01
N ALA A 196 24.07 -11.79 1.22
CA ALA A 196 25.29 -12.59 1.18
C ALA A 196 25.92 -12.59 -0.22
N ALA A 197 25.11 -12.71 -1.28
CA ALA A 197 25.60 -12.65 -2.65
C ALA A 197 26.15 -11.26 -3.00
N LEU A 198 25.57 -10.19 -2.47
CA LEU A 198 25.93 -8.81 -2.77
C LEU A 198 27.39 -8.49 -2.45
N ARG A 199 27.94 -9.14 -1.40
CA ARG A 199 29.36 -9.00 -1.05
C ARG A 199 30.31 -9.36 -2.20
N SER A 200 29.95 -10.32 -3.05
CA SER A 200 30.74 -10.74 -4.21
C SER A 200 30.72 -9.72 -5.37
N PHE A 201 29.74 -8.81 -5.39
CA PHE A 201 29.63 -7.74 -6.39
C PHE A 201 30.31 -6.45 -5.94
N ALA A 202 30.74 -6.35 -4.68
CA ALA A 202 31.40 -5.16 -4.17
C ALA A 202 32.74 -4.93 -4.89
N ILE A 203 32.91 -3.73 -5.44
CA ILE A 203 34.12 -3.31 -6.19
C ILE A 203 34.90 -2.21 -5.48
N SER A 204 34.43 -1.75 -4.32
CA SER A 204 35.09 -0.80 -3.44
C SER A 204 34.89 -1.17 -1.97
N ASN A 205 35.68 -0.57 -1.08
CA ASN A 205 35.47 -0.74 0.37
C ASN A 205 34.11 -0.22 0.81
N ALA A 206 33.61 0.87 0.19
CA ALA A 206 32.32 1.45 0.52
C ALA A 206 31.19 0.48 0.12
N SER A 207 31.18 -0.07 -1.10
CA SER A 207 30.18 -1.05 -1.54
C SER A 207 30.24 -2.34 -0.68
N ALA A 208 31.42 -2.73 -0.22
CA ALA A 208 31.58 -3.86 0.70
C ALA A 208 30.92 -3.58 2.06
N GLN A 209 31.13 -2.38 2.63
CA GLN A 209 30.48 -1.98 3.89
C GLN A 209 28.96 -1.89 3.77
N MET A 210 28.44 -1.45 2.62
CA MET A 210 27.00 -1.43 2.34
C MET A 210 26.42 -2.86 2.28
N ALA A 211 27.13 -3.81 1.68
CA ALA A 211 26.72 -5.21 1.69
C ALA A 211 26.71 -5.80 3.12
N ASP A 212 27.72 -5.47 3.94
CA ASP A 212 27.78 -5.87 5.36
C ASP A 212 26.64 -5.23 6.18
N HIS A 213 26.26 -4.00 5.85
CA HIS A 213 25.12 -3.33 6.48
C HIS A 213 23.80 -4.06 6.17
N LEU A 214 23.56 -4.46 4.91
CA LEU A 214 22.39 -5.25 4.53
C LEU A 214 22.38 -6.63 5.20
N ALA A 215 23.54 -7.27 5.37
CA ALA A 215 23.66 -8.54 6.11
C ALA A 215 23.25 -8.35 7.59
N LYS A 216 23.68 -7.27 8.23
CA LYS A 216 23.28 -6.93 9.60
C LYS A 216 21.77 -6.65 9.70
N LEU A 217 21.20 -6.00 8.70
CA LEU A 217 19.77 -5.73 8.62
C LEU A 217 18.94 -7.03 8.62
N CYS A 218 19.45 -8.10 7.95
CA CYS A 218 18.81 -9.42 7.97
C CYS A 218 18.64 -9.97 9.39
N ASP A 219 19.64 -9.82 10.26
CA ASP A 219 19.58 -10.36 11.62
C ASP A 219 18.53 -9.63 12.46
N ILE A 220 18.38 -8.33 12.25
CA ILE A 220 17.37 -7.52 12.94
C ILE A 220 15.96 -7.85 12.42
N LEU A 221 15.79 -7.99 11.10
CA LEU A 221 14.51 -8.38 10.50
C LEU A 221 14.08 -9.80 10.89
N GLU A 222 15.04 -10.71 11.10
CA GLU A 222 14.77 -12.06 11.64
C GLU A 222 14.29 -11.97 13.09
N ALA A 223 14.91 -11.11 13.92
CA ALA A 223 14.48 -10.87 15.30
C ALA A 223 13.06 -10.27 15.35
N PHE A 224 12.67 -9.45 14.37
CA PHE A 224 11.28 -8.99 14.20
C PHE A 224 10.32 -10.06 13.64
N GLY A 225 10.84 -11.22 13.19
CA GLY A 225 10.03 -12.30 12.63
C GLY A 225 9.43 -12.01 11.25
N VAL A 226 10.07 -11.14 10.46
CA VAL A 226 9.54 -10.71 9.14
C VAL A 226 10.47 -11.00 7.97
N LEU A 227 11.69 -11.49 8.22
CA LEU A 227 12.71 -11.69 7.18
C LEU A 227 12.23 -12.58 6.03
N GLN A 228 11.39 -13.59 6.30
CA GLN A 228 10.84 -14.51 5.30
C GLN A 228 9.98 -13.83 4.22
N TYR A 229 9.49 -12.62 4.47
CA TYR A 229 8.70 -11.85 3.51
C TYR A 229 9.53 -10.88 2.68
N VAL A 230 10.86 -10.76 2.96
CA VAL A 230 11.73 -9.75 2.38
C VAL A 230 12.63 -10.36 1.32
N TYR A 231 12.71 -9.70 0.16
CA TYR A 231 13.52 -10.10 -0.99
C TYR A 231 14.39 -8.94 -1.46
N LEU A 232 15.64 -9.23 -1.84
CA LEU A 232 16.51 -8.26 -2.49
C LEU A 232 16.19 -8.20 -3.98
N ASP A 233 15.94 -6.99 -4.52
CA ASP A 233 15.56 -6.76 -5.92
C ASP A 233 16.05 -5.39 -6.41
N PHE A 234 17.13 -5.36 -7.16
CA PHE A 234 17.68 -4.11 -7.70
C PHE A 234 16.89 -3.53 -8.89
N SER A 235 15.76 -4.10 -9.29
CA SER A 235 14.88 -3.44 -10.24
C SER A 235 14.11 -2.24 -9.66
N LEU A 236 14.17 -2.05 -8.33
CA LEU A 236 13.56 -0.91 -7.64
C LEU A 236 14.44 0.35 -7.74
N VAL A 237 14.53 0.94 -8.92
CA VAL A 237 15.39 2.10 -9.19
C VAL A 237 14.63 3.39 -9.51
N ASN A 238 13.32 3.31 -9.78
CA ASN A 238 12.52 4.47 -10.24
C ASN A 238 12.35 5.60 -9.21
N SER A 239 12.81 5.40 -7.98
CA SER A 239 12.72 6.38 -6.89
C SER A 239 14.11 6.80 -6.36
N MET A 240 15.19 6.52 -7.11
CA MET A 240 16.56 6.85 -6.67
C MET A 240 16.84 8.35 -6.61
N ASP A 241 16.05 9.17 -7.31
CA ASP A 241 16.16 10.63 -7.19
C ASP A 241 15.65 11.11 -5.82
N TYR A 242 14.65 10.43 -5.27
CA TYR A 242 14.05 10.72 -3.97
C TYR A 242 14.81 10.04 -2.83
N TYR A 243 15.14 8.73 -2.96
CA TYR A 243 15.78 7.93 -1.92
C TYR A 243 17.30 7.87 -2.13
N ASN A 244 18.06 7.98 -1.04
CA ASN A 244 19.52 7.95 -1.05
C ASN A 244 20.13 6.79 -0.24
N GLY A 245 19.33 5.82 0.15
CA GLY A 245 19.67 4.60 0.85
C GLY A 245 18.73 3.48 0.47
N LEU A 246 18.17 2.78 1.46
CA LEU A 246 17.20 1.72 1.23
C LEU A 246 15.95 2.23 0.50
N ILE A 247 15.48 1.41 -0.44
CA ILE A 247 14.21 1.55 -1.14
C ILE A 247 13.45 0.26 -0.94
N PHE A 248 12.17 0.32 -0.60
CA PHE A 248 11.36 -0.89 -0.50
C PHE A 248 9.94 -0.68 -1.01
N GLN A 249 9.36 -1.78 -1.50
CA GLN A 249 7.99 -1.84 -2.00
C GLN A 249 7.31 -3.09 -1.52
N GLY A 250 6.04 -2.96 -1.15
CA GLY A 250 5.20 -4.06 -0.72
C GLY A 250 4.09 -4.36 -1.72
N ALA A 251 3.88 -5.65 -1.99
CA ALA A 251 2.79 -6.15 -2.83
C ALA A 251 2.06 -7.28 -2.10
N VAL A 252 0.76 -7.36 -2.28
CA VAL A 252 -0.13 -8.41 -1.78
C VAL A 252 -0.61 -9.21 -2.98
N GLU A 253 -0.69 -10.54 -2.87
CA GLU A 253 -0.94 -11.43 -4.02
C GLU A 253 -2.25 -11.12 -4.75
N GLU A 254 -3.30 -10.77 -4.01
CA GLU A 254 -4.62 -10.51 -4.58
C GLU A 254 -4.72 -9.11 -5.24
N ILE A 255 -3.69 -8.26 -5.11
CA ILE A 255 -3.68 -6.90 -5.63
C ILE A 255 -2.61 -6.77 -6.72
N PRO A 256 -2.99 -6.53 -8.00
CA PRO A 256 -2.04 -6.53 -9.13
C PRO A 256 -1.12 -5.30 -9.17
N PHE A 257 -1.07 -4.53 -8.10
CA PHE A 257 -0.28 -3.31 -7.98
C PHE A 257 0.55 -3.30 -6.69
N THR A 258 1.64 -2.55 -6.70
CA THR A 258 2.35 -2.18 -5.49
C THR A 258 1.44 -1.32 -4.62
N VAL A 259 1.20 -1.75 -3.38
CA VAL A 259 0.32 -1.05 -2.43
C VAL A 259 1.10 -0.23 -1.41
N LEU A 260 2.38 -0.56 -1.18
CA LEU A 260 3.24 0.10 -0.21
C LEU A 260 4.56 0.49 -0.88
N SER A 261 5.03 1.71 -0.63
CA SER A 261 6.34 2.19 -1.09
C SER A 261 7.00 3.01 0.00
N GLY A 262 8.29 2.80 0.20
CA GLY A 262 9.07 3.50 1.21
C GLY A 262 10.56 3.48 0.92
N GLY A 263 11.32 4.15 1.80
CA GLY A 263 12.77 4.20 1.71
C GLY A 263 13.38 5.30 2.58
N ARG A 264 14.70 5.38 2.55
CA ARG A 264 15.51 6.37 3.25
C ARG A 264 15.77 7.58 2.36
N TYR A 265 15.53 8.80 2.89
CA TYR A 265 15.55 10.05 2.12
C TYR A 265 16.19 11.21 2.90
N ASP A 266 17.42 11.04 3.38
CA ASP A 266 18.15 12.03 4.18
C ASP A 266 18.38 13.37 3.45
N ARG A 267 18.43 13.35 2.10
CA ARG A 267 18.64 14.56 1.27
C ARG A 267 17.52 15.60 1.41
N LEU A 268 16.29 15.18 1.68
CA LEU A 268 15.17 16.09 1.83
C LEU A 268 15.28 16.95 3.10
N PRO A 269 15.46 16.37 4.31
CA PRO A 269 15.76 17.17 5.50
C PRO A 269 16.99 18.07 5.33
N GLU A 270 18.06 17.57 4.73
CA GLU A 270 19.29 18.32 4.48
C GLU A 270 19.04 19.55 3.60
N LYS A 271 18.29 19.41 2.48
CA LYS A 271 17.90 20.53 1.61
C LYS A 271 17.07 21.58 2.36
N MET A 272 16.26 21.15 3.34
CA MET A 272 15.51 22.03 4.24
C MET A 272 16.33 22.57 5.41
N GLY A 273 17.67 22.41 5.41
CA GLY A 273 18.58 22.93 6.42
C GLY A 273 18.58 22.14 7.74
N LYS A 274 18.07 20.91 7.76
CA LYS A 274 17.98 20.06 8.94
C LYS A 274 19.05 18.98 8.92
N LYS A 275 19.74 18.79 10.06
CA LYS A 275 20.83 17.80 10.19
C LYS A 275 20.29 16.47 10.76
N VAL A 276 19.28 15.90 10.11
CA VAL A 276 18.66 14.64 10.50
C VAL A 276 18.49 13.74 9.28
N GLY A 277 18.50 12.43 9.48
CA GLY A 277 18.06 11.46 8.47
C GLY A 277 16.57 11.24 8.55
N ALA A 278 16.03 10.55 7.55
CA ALA A 278 14.64 10.18 7.53
C ALA A 278 14.40 8.88 6.74
N ILE A 279 13.49 8.05 7.24
CA ILE A 279 13.00 6.84 6.58
C ILE A 279 11.51 6.66 6.89
N GLY A 280 10.73 6.26 5.89
CA GLY A 280 9.31 6.02 6.06
C GLY A 280 8.69 5.27 4.91
N PHE A 281 7.39 5.07 4.98
CA PHE A 281 6.61 4.50 3.87
C PHE A 281 5.19 5.06 3.83
N ALA A 282 4.59 4.94 2.66
CA ALA A 282 3.17 5.18 2.40
C ALA A 282 2.51 3.92 1.85
N LEU A 283 1.33 3.59 2.39
CA LEU A 283 0.42 2.55 1.96
C LEU A 283 -0.78 3.20 1.26
N ASP A 284 -1.07 2.81 0.01
CA ASP A 284 -2.21 3.28 -0.78
C ASP A 284 -3.48 2.54 -0.35
N LEU A 285 -4.28 3.17 0.52
CA LEU A 285 -5.51 2.58 1.06
C LEU A 285 -6.64 2.51 0.01
N ASP A 286 -6.65 3.40 -0.99
CA ASP A 286 -7.65 3.35 -2.06
C ASP A 286 -7.40 2.15 -2.98
N THR A 287 -6.13 1.89 -3.33
CA THR A 287 -5.77 0.67 -4.06
C THR A 287 -6.13 -0.58 -3.25
N VAL A 288 -5.82 -0.61 -1.96
CA VAL A 288 -6.21 -1.72 -1.08
C VAL A 288 -7.74 -1.89 -1.04
N ALA A 289 -8.49 -0.80 -0.88
CA ALA A 289 -9.95 -0.86 -0.80
C ALA A 289 -10.60 -1.35 -2.10
N ASN A 290 -10.04 -0.96 -3.25
CA ASN A 290 -10.57 -1.33 -4.57
C ASN A 290 -10.34 -2.82 -4.92
N TYR A 291 -9.26 -3.42 -4.42
CA TYR A 291 -8.88 -4.79 -4.74
C TYR A 291 -9.01 -5.75 -3.56
N SER A 292 -9.23 -5.26 -2.34
CA SER A 292 -9.46 -6.12 -1.19
C SER A 292 -10.69 -6.98 -1.45
N THR A 293 -10.48 -8.28 -1.55
CA THR A 293 -11.53 -9.31 -1.62
C THR A 293 -12.33 -9.43 -0.32
N GLN A 294 -11.99 -8.69 0.71
CA GLN A 294 -12.90 -8.38 1.80
C GLN A 294 -14.06 -7.48 1.31
N ARG A 295 -14.67 -7.84 0.16
CA ARG A 295 -16.07 -7.55 -0.06
C ARG A 295 -16.73 -8.10 1.18
N ARG A 296 -17.30 -7.22 1.98
CA ARG A 296 -18.18 -7.65 3.06
C ARG A 296 -19.17 -8.58 2.38
N ASP A 297 -19.21 -9.87 2.79
CA ASP A 297 -20.17 -10.83 2.24
C ASP A 297 -21.60 -10.31 2.32
N ALA A 298 -21.83 -9.29 3.14
CA ALA A 298 -23.08 -8.57 3.29
C ALA A 298 -22.87 -7.14 3.82
N ASP A 299 -23.75 -6.23 3.45
CA ASP A 299 -23.77 -4.85 3.94
C ASP A 299 -24.12 -4.79 5.43
N VAL A 300 -25.02 -5.71 5.86
CA VAL A 300 -25.45 -5.88 7.25
C VAL A 300 -25.40 -7.36 7.66
N ASP A 301 -25.24 -7.59 8.96
CA ASP A 301 -25.28 -8.96 9.50
C ASP A 301 -26.73 -9.43 9.60
N VAL A 302 -27.65 -8.54 10.00
CA VAL A 302 -29.08 -8.85 10.12
C VAL A 302 -29.92 -7.74 9.48
N LEU A 303 -30.77 -8.13 8.53
CA LEU A 303 -31.86 -7.30 8.01
C LEU A 303 -33.16 -7.71 8.73
N VAL A 304 -33.73 -6.79 9.51
CA VAL A 304 -34.96 -7.00 10.27
C VAL A 304 -36.15 -6.50 9.45
N LEU A 305 -37.03 -7.41 9.05
CA LEU A 305 -38.28 -7.10 8.35
C LEU A 305 -39.41 -6.88 9.35
N TYR A 306 -40.08 -5.73 9.27
CA TYR A 306 -41.25 -5.40 10.09
C TYR A 306 -42.44 -4.95 9.25
N ALA A 307 -43.67 -5.23 9.69
CA ALA A 307 -44.92 -4.83 9.03
C ALA A 307 -45.36 -3.43 9.46
N ALA A 308 -46.22 -2.78 8.68
CA ALA A 308 -46.77 -1.46 9.01
C ALA A 308 -47.58 -1.44 10.34
N GLY A 309 -48.10 -2.62 10.77
CA GLY A 309 -48.81 -2.76 12.04
C GLY A 309 -47.91 -3.09 13.26
N ASP A 310 -46.63 -3.29 13.08
CA ASP A 310 -45.70 -3.56 14.19
C ASP A 310 -45.41 -2.29 14.97
N GLU A 311 -45.40 -2.40 16.30
CA GLU A 311 -45.06 -1.26 17.14
C GLU A 311 -43.60 -0.79 16.93
N SER A 312 -43.43 0.48 16.60
CA SER A 312 -42.09 1.06 16.35
C SER A 312 -41.19 0.95 17.59
N THR A 313 -41.72 0.92 18.79
CA THR A 313 -40.99 0.69 20.04
C THR A 313 -40.38 -0.69 20.13
N ARG A 314 -41.07 -1.73 19.66
CA ARG A 314 -40.54 -3.11 19.56
C ARG A 314 -39.42 -3.17 18.54
N VAL A 315 -39.63 -2.59 17.36
CA VAL A 315 -38.54 -2.53 16.31
C VAL A 315 -37.30 -1.87 16.89
N ALA A 316 -37.46 -0.72 17.55
CA ALA A 316 -36.35 0.02 18.16
C ALA A 316 -35.62 -0.81 19.24
N ALA A 317 -36.35 -1.54 20.07
CA ALA A 317 -35.79 -2.40 21.12
C ALA A 317 -34.94 -3.52 20.54
N VAL A 318 -35.41 -4.20 19.47
CA VAL A 318 -34.68 -5.25 18.76
C VAL A 318 -33.43 -4.71 18.11
N MET A 319 -33.54 -3.59 17.38
CA MET A 319 -32.41 -2.94 16.72
C MET A 319 -31.31 -2.57 17.71
N ARG A 320 -31.71 -2.01 18.88
CA ARG A 320 -30.78 -1.66 19.95
C ARG A 320 -30.10 -2.92 20.55
N ALA A 321 -30.85 -3.96 20.82
CA ALA A 321 -30.33 -5.19 21.42
C ALA A 321 -29.33 -5.89 20.48
N LEU A 322 -29.67 -6.04 19.20
CA LEU A 322 -28.77 -6.63 18.22
C LEU A 322 -27.51 -5.79 17.98
N SER A 323 -27.66 -4.45 17.91
CA SER A 323 -26.51 -3.55 17.77
C SER A 323 -25.60 -3.55 18.99
N ALA A 324 -26.14 -3.65 20.20
CA ALA A 324 -25.35 -3.78 21.44
C ALA A 324 -24.49 -5.07 21.48
N ARG A 325 -24.86 -6.10 20.71
CA ARG A 325 -24.09 -7.34 20.51
C ARG A 325 -23.03 -7.19 19.40
N GLY A 326 -22.80 -6.00 18.89
CA GLY A 326 -21.80 -5.73 17.84
C GLY A 326 -22.26 -6.09 16.42
N LEU A 327 -23.54 -6.49 16.23
CA LEU A 327 -24.07 -6.83 14.91
C LEU A 327 -24.40 -5.54 14.13
N ARG A 328 -24.09 -5.53 12.83
CA ARG A 328 -24.57 -4.50 11.92
C ARG A 328 -26.00 -4.83 11.54
N VAL A 329 -26.94 -3.97 11.88
CA VAL A 329 -28.36 -4.23 11.70
C VAL A 329 -29.02 -3.13 10.88
N ARG A 330 -30.01 -3.53 10.07
CA ARG A 330 -30.87 -2.62 9.34
C ARG A 330 -32.31 -3.10 9.46
N SER A 331 -33.25 -2.16 9.64
CA SER A 331 -34.67 -2.46 9.57
C SER A 331 -35.25 -2.03 8.22
N LEU A 332 -36.24 -2.78 7.74
CA LEU A 332 -36.92 -2.51 6.48
C LEU A 332 -38.39 -2.94 6.61
N ARG A 333 -39.31 -2.13 6.07
CA ARG A 333 -40.70 -2.51 5.97
C ARG A 333 -40.87 -3.63 4.96
N ILE A 334 -41.71 -4.61 5.27
CA ILE A 334 -41.98 -5.76 4.38
C ILE A 334 -42.51 -5.28 3.02
N GLU A 335 -43.33 -4.24 2.99
CA GLU A 335 -43.90 -3.67 1.77
C GLU A 335 -42.84 -3.01 0.87
N GLU A 336 -41.70 -2.63 1.43
CA GLU A 336 -40.60 -2.00 0.69
C GLU A 336 -39.53 -3.02 0.24
N GLN A 337 -39.63 -4.28 0.69
CA GLN A 337 -38.63 -5.32 0.44
C GLN A 337 -38.33 -5.50 -1.05
N ALA A 338 -39.33 -5.62 -1.89
CA ALA A 338 -39.18 -5.82 -3.35
C ALA A 338 -38.42 -4.67 -4.05
N HIS A 339 -38.43 -3.47 -3.50
CA HIS A 339 -37.75 -2.30 -4.06
C HIS A 339 -36.28 -2.18 -3.61
N VAL A 340 -35.88 -2.90 -2.57
CA VAL A 340 -34.60 -2.75 -1.90
C VAL A 340 -33.73 -4.03 -1.94
N GLU A 341 -34.33 -5.19 -2.23
CA GLU A 341 -33.64 -6.49 -2.28
C GLU A 341 -32.37 -6.50 -3.17
N HIS A 342 -32.33 -5.68 -4.21
CA HIS A 342 -31.16 -5.55 -5.08
C HIS A 342 -30.11 -4.53 -4.61
N LYS A 343 -30.37 -3.84 -3.50
CA LYS A 343 -29.50 -2.75 -3.02
C LYS A 343 -28.82 -3.04 -1.68
N ILE A 344 -29.28 -4.07 -0.96
CA ILE A 344 -28.75 -4.40 0.38
C ILE A 344 -28.53 -5.90 0.46
N THR A 345 -27.30 -6.27 0.73
CA THR A 345 -26.94 -7.65 1.04
C THR A 345 -26.94 -7.84 2.57
N ALA A 346 -27.58 -8.89 3.07
CA ALA A 346 -27.61 -9.24 4.48
C ALA A 346 -27.16 -10.69 4.67
N ARG A 347 -26.40 -10.97 5.73
CA ARG A 347 -26.05 -12.36 6.10
C ARG A 347 -27.28 -13.15 6.52
N GLN A 348 -28.20 -12.49 7.24
CA GLN A 348 -29.50 -13.03 7.62
C GLN A 348 -30.60 -12.00 7.42
N THR A 349 -31.72 -12.45 6.87
CA THR A 349 -32.94 -11.65 6.80
C THR A 349 -33.96 -12.29 7.72
N LEU A 350 -34.40 -11.57 8.75
CA LEU A 350 -35.30 -12.06 9.80
C LEU A 350 -36.56 -11.21 9.87
N ARG A 351 -37.71 -11.81 10.14
CA ARG A 351 -38.90 -11.08 10.58
C ARG A 351 -38.71 -10.57 12.01
N LEU A 352 -39.45 -9.55 12.38
CA LEU A 352 -39.31 -8.91 13.71
C LEU A 352 -39.37 -9.92 14.86
N SER A 353 -40.30 -10.89 14.83
CA SER A 353 -40.41 -11.95 15.83
C SER A 353 -39.17 -12.81 15.97
N ASP A 354 -38.56 -13.17 14.84
CA ASP A 354 -37.35 -14.02 14.83
C ASP A 354 -36.11 -13.24 15.29
N ALA A 355 -36.09 -11.95 14.94
CA ALA A 355 -35.05 -11.01 15.39
C ALA A 355 -35.14 -10.74 16.90
N GLU A 356 -36.36 -10.71 17.48
CA GLU A 356 -36.57 -10.65 18.95
C GLU A 356 -35.99 -11.89 19.62
N ALA A 357 -36.28 -13.10 19.10
CA ALA A 357 -35.73 -14.33 19.61
C ALA A 357 -34.19 -14.39 19.51
N LEU A 358 -33.63 -13.84 18.44
CA LEU A 358 -32.17 -13.69 18.31
C LEU A 358 -31.61 -12.70 19.34
N ALA A 359 -32.28 -11.58 19.55
CA ALA A 359 -31.85 -10.52 20.47
C ALA A 359 -31.86 -10.95 21.95
N THR A 360 -32.72 -11.93 22.31
CA THR A 360 -32.90 -12.41 23.68
C THR A 360 -32.07 -13.65 24.01
N ARG A 361 -31.36 -14.26 23.02
CA ARG A 361 -30.47 -15.41 23.31
C ARG A 361 -29.28 -14.94 24.14
N GLU A 362 -29.10 -15.54 25.32
CA GLU A 362 -27.87 -15.39 26.11
C GLU A 362 -26.70 -16.05 25.36
N ASP A 363 -25.60 -15.29 25.19
CA ASP A 363 -24.39 -15.80 24.55
C ASP A 363 -23.74 -16.88 25.41
N THR A 364 -23.85 -18.14 25.00
CA THR A 364 -22.83 -19.13 25.36
C THR A 364 -21.65 -18.90 24.43
N VAL A 365 -20.61 -18.33 25.00
CA VAL A 365 -19.35 -17.95 24.33
C VAL A 365 -18.79 -19.15 23.56
N SER A 366 -18.80 -19.09 22.23
CA SER A 366 -17.80 -19.77 21.39
C SER A 366 -17.70 -19.01 20.06
N ASP A 367 -16.54 -18.45 19.85
CA ASP A 367 -16.14 -17.81 18.60
C ASP A 367 -16.42 -18.70 17.38
N GLY A 368 -17.08 -18.15 16.39
CA GLY A 368 -16.97 -18.60 14.99
C GLY A 368 -18.00 -19.61 14.46
N ALA A 369 -18.91 -20.19 15.26
CA ALA A 369 -19.73 -21.33 14.78
C ALA A 369 -21.25 -21.12 14.68
N VAL A 370 -21.81 -19.93 14.96
CA VAL A 370 -23.28 -19.76 15.06
C VAL A 370 -23.96 -19.36 13.75
N LEU A 371 -23.22 -19.13 12.68
CA LEU A 371 -23.76 -18.67 11.39
C LEU A 371 -24.04 -19.81 10.37
N GLY A 372 -23.86 -21.08 10.74
CA GLY A 372 -23.92 -22.23 9.83
C GLY A 372 -25.21 -23.04 9.79
N ALA A 373 -26.16 -22.86 10.71
CA ALA A 373 -27.27 -23.78 10.88
C ALA A 373 -28.65 -23.13 10.72
N ALA A 374 -28.98 -22.60 9.58
CA ALA A 374 -30.36 -22.34 9.15
C ALA A 374 -30.44 -22.15 7.61
N ARG A 375 -30.04 -23.18 6.86
CA ARG A 375 -30.22 -23.21 5.41
C ARG A 375 -31.42 -24.01 4.92
N ASP A 376 -32.18 -24.67 5.81
CA ASP A 376 -33.30 -25.50 5.41
C ASP A 376 -34.55 -25.13 6.23
N ALA A 377 -35.44 -24.29 5.69
CA ALA A 377 -36.87 -24.29 5.84
C ALA A 377 -37.56 -23.08 5.20
N VAL A 378 -37.70 -23.06 3.89
CA VAL A 378 -38.83 -22.39 3.23
C VAL A 378 -39.30 -23.31 2.11
N PRO A 379 -40.51 -23.92 2.20
CA PRO A 379 -41.09 -24.70 1.11
C PRO A 379 -41.72 -23.74 0.08
N GLY A 380 -41.31 -23.91 -1.18
CA GLY A 380 -42.07 -23.53 -2.34
C GLY A 380 -41.77 -22.22 -3.02
N VAL A 381 -40.71 -22.16 -3.83
CA VAL A 381 -40.77 -21.51 -5.16
C VAL A 381 -39.87 -22.33 -6.08
N GLU A 382 -40.48 -22.89 -7.13
CA GLU A 382 -39.84 -23.72 -8.15
C GLU A 382 -38.78 -22.93 -8.92
N ALA A 383 -37.59 -23.53 -9.03
CA ALA A 383 -36.51 -23.06 -9.85
C ALA A 383 -36.86 -23.28 -11.34
N SER A 384 -37.16 -22.21 -12.07
CA SER A 384 -37.21 -22.22 -13.52
C SER A 384 -35.79 -22.24 -14.07
N THR A 385 -35.36 -23.42 -14.49
CA THR A 385 -34.16 -23.66 -15.32
C THR A 385 -34.32 -23.02 -16.69
N MET A 386 -33.57 -21.97 -16.96
CA MET A 386 -33.32 -21.55 -18.36
C MET A 386 -31.98 -22.12 -18.81
N ARG A 387 -32.11 -22.89 -19.89
CA ARG A 387 -31.08 -23.60 -20.64
C ARG A 387 -30.03 -22.65 -21.18
N THR A 388 -28.79 -23.05 -21.05
CA THR A 388 -27.64 -22.59 -21.83
C THR A 388 -27.88 -22.79 -23.31
N GLY A 389 -27.88 -21.68 -24.07
CA GLY A 389 -27.80 -21.71 -25.54
C GLY A 389 -26.36 -21.54 -25.96
N GLU A 390 -25.83 -22.58 -26.55
CA GLU A 390 -24.59 -22.56 -27.35
C GLU A 390 -24.74 -21.54 -28.50
N MET A 391 -23.72 -20.69 -28.66
CA MET A 391 -23.58 -19.91 -29.88
C MET A 391 -22.21 -20.24 -30.49
N GLU A 392 -22.33 -20.97 -31.60
CA GLU A 392 -21.25 -21.38 -32.49
C GLU A 392 -20.54 -20.17 -33.11
N HIS A 393 -19.25 -20.34 -33.27
CA HIS A 393 -18.35 -19.52 -34.07
C HIS A 393 -18.80 -19.51 -35.56
N HIS A 394 -18.97 -18.33 -36.13
CA HIS A 394 -18.83 -18.12 -37.55
C HIS A 394 -17.66 -17.18 -37.83
N ILE A 395 -16.62 -17.78 -38.39
CA ILE A 395 -15.50 -17.10 -39.04
C ILE A 395 -15.99 -16.61 -40.39
N GLY A 396 -15.91 -15.34 -40.66
CA GLY A 396 -16.14 -14.73 -41.96
C GLY A 396 -14.95 -13.89 -42.37
N GLU A 397 -14.15 -14.41 -43.29
CA GLU A 397 -13.14 -13.68 -44.06
C GLU A 397 -13.82 -12.64 -44.98
N GLY A 398 -13.14 -11.52 -45.19
CA GLY A 398 -13.59 -10.56 -46.21
C GLY A 398 -12.76 -9.28 -46.23
N SER A 399 -11.61 -9.35 -46.81
CA SER A 399 -10.97 -8.44 -47.81
C SER A 399 -11.37 -6.96 -47.88
N GLY A 400 -10.38 -6.08 -47.80
CA GLY A 400 -10.10 -5.17 -48.91
C GLY A 400 -10.39 -3.68 -48.72
N LEU A 401 -9.32 -2.90 -48.81
CA LEU A 401 -9.23 -1.59 -49.51
C LEU A 401 -9.92 -0.33 -48.89
N LYS A 402 -9.22 0.52 -48.29
CA LYS A 402 -8.52 1.73 -48.76
C LYS A 402 -7.82 2.43 -47.59
#